data_c5a2e8fdc3cf541a90b0d2692c81fae0
#
_entry.id   c5a2e8fdc3cf541a90b0d2692c81fae0
#
_cell.length_a   1.000
_cell.length_b   1.000
_cell.length_c   1.000
_cell.angle_alpha   90.00
_cell.angle_beta   90.00
_cell.angle_gamma   90.00
#
_symmetry.space_group_name_H-M   'P 1'
#
loop_
_entity.id
_entity.type
_entity.pdbx_description
1 polymer ?
#
loop_
_entity_poly.entity_id
_entity_poly.type
_entity_poly.pdbx_seq_one_letter_code
_entity_poly.pdbx_strand_id
1 'polypeptide(L)'
;MFTTRPELVGTFGVVTTTHWLGSAVGMSVLEKGGNAFDAAVSTGFTLQIVEPHLNGPGGDMPAIFKAVGDTTPKALCGQGPIPQAATIKYFKELG
;
A
#
# COMPACT_ATOMS: atom_id res chain seq x y z
N MET A 1 -8.34 -25.59 -3.27
CA MET A 1 -7.53 -24.40 -2.97
C MET A 1 -7.15 -24.45 -1.50
N PHE A 2 -5.86 -24.44 -1.20
CA PHE A 2 -5.40 -24.34 0.19
C PHE A 2 -5.48 -22.89 0.64
N THR A 3 -6.32 -22.59 1.60
CA THR A 3 -6.31 -21.33 2.33
C THR A 3 -5.70 -21.56 3.70
N THR A 4 -4.68 -20.80 4.06
CA THR A 4 -4.03 -20.89 5.37
C THR A 4 -4.82 -20.18 6.47
N ARG A 5 -5.81 -19.37 6.09
CA ARG A 5 -6.68 -18.62 6.99
C ARG A 5 -8.11 -18.67 6.49
N PRO A 6 -9.10 -18.62 7.37
CA PRO A 6 -10.50 -18.54 6.98
C PRO A 6 -10.80 -17.21 6.26
N GLU A 7 -11.82 -17.20 5.42
CA GLU A 7 -12.35 -15.98 4.85
C GLU A 7 -12.88 -15.07 5.96
N LEU A 8 -12.55 -13.78 5.88
CA LEU A 8 -13.03 -12.76 6.80
C LEU A 8 -14.01 -11.85 6.06
N VAL A 9 -15.20 -11.72 6.60
CA VAL A 9 -16.25 -10.85 6.06
C VAL A 9 -16.61 -9.83 7.12
N GLY A 10 -16.57 -8.55 6.75
CA GLY A 10 -16.91 -7.42 7.61
C GLY A 10 -18.10 -6.64 7.08
N THR A 11 -18.90 -6.06 7.98
CA THR A 11 -20.03 -5.18 7.64
C THR A 11 -19.69 -3.69 7.78
N PHE A 12 -18.63 -3.36 8.51
CA PHE A 12 -18.16 -2.00 8.74
C PHE A 12 -17.01 -1.62 7.79
N GLY A 13 -15.99 -2.43 7.74
CA GLY A 13 -14.82 -2.22 6.91
C GLY A 13 -13.81 -3.34 7.10
N VAL A 14 -12.85 -3.40 6.19
CA VAL A 14 -11.76 -4.39 6.23
C VAL A 14 -10.45 -3.68 5.97
N VAL A 15 -9.44 -3.98 6.78
CA VAL A 15 -8.06 -3.56 6.58
C VAL A 15 -7.17 -4.80 6.59
N THR A 16 -6.35 -4.97 5.56
CA THR A 16 -5.40 -6.07 5.47
C THR A 16 -4.03 -5.55 5.08
N THR A 17 -2.99 -6.07 5.71
CA THR A 17 -1.60 -5.68 5.49
C THR A 17 -0.68 -6.86 5.75
N THR A 18 0.59 -6.69 5.42
CA THR A 18 1.65 -7.67 5.70
C THR A 18 1.99 -7.76 7.19
N HIS A 19 1.70 -6.70 7.97
CA HIS A 19 1.98 -6.66 9.41
C HIS A 19 0.74 -6.26 10.21
N TRP A 20 0.45 -6.99 11.29
CA TRP A 20 -0.77 -6.80 12.10
C TRP A 20 -0.91 -5.38 12.69
N LEU A 21 0.22 -4.72 13.03
CA LEU A 21 0.20 -3.33 13.51
C LEU A 21 -0.33 -2.36 12.44
N GLY A 22 0.04 -2.56 11.17
CA GLY A 22 -0.51 -1.78 10.06
C GLY A 22 -2.03 -1.93 9.96
N SER A 23 -2.53 -3.17 10.04
CA SER A 23 -3.97 -3.44 10.02
C SER A 23 -4.70 -2.82 11.22
N ALA A 24 -4.11 -2.89 12.42
CA ALA A 24 -4.68 -2.31 13.62
C ALA A 24 -4.77 -0.78 13.54
N VAL A 25 -3.73 -0.11 13.04
CA VAL A 25 -3.74 1.35 12.83
C VAL A 25 -4.78 1.75 11.80
N GLY A 26 -4.84 1.08 10.65
CA GLY A 26 -5.83 1.37 9.62
C GLY A 26 -7.27 1.20 10.13
N MET A 27 -7.55 0.13 10.86
CA MET A 27 -8.86 -0.10 11.47
C MET A 27 -9.21 0.99 12.51
N SER A 28 -8.25 1.38 13.34
CA SER A 28 -8.43 2.46 14.32
C SER A 28 -8.80 3.80 13.65
N VAL A 29 -8.22 4.09 12.48
CA VAL A 29 -8.57 5.29 11.70
C VAL A 29 -10.01 5.22 11.21
N LEU A 30 -10.45 4.08 10.67
CA LEU A 30 -11.84 3.87 10.24
C LEU A 30 -12.82 4.02 11.42
N GLU A 31 -12.52 3.44 12.57
CA GLU A 31 -13.34 3.51 13.79
C GLU A 31 -13.47 4.94 14.33
N LYS A 32 -12.48 5.79 14.12
CA LYS A 32 -12.49 7.21 14.48
C LYS A 32 -13.20 8.11 13.45
N GLY A 33 -13.77 7.53 12.40
CA GLY A 33 -14.50 8.25 11.36
C GLY A 33 -13.66 8.66 10.16
N GLY A 34 -12.41 8.21 10.06
CA GLY A 34 -11.60 8.37 8.86
C GLY A 34 -12.12 7.51 7.70
N ASN A 35 -11.79 7.90 6.48
CA ASN A 35 -12.15 7.15 5.29
C ASN A 35 -11.05 6.14 4.89
N ALA A 36 -11.28 5.41 3.81
CA ALA A 36 -10.33 4.41 3.31
C ALA A 36 -8.98 5.00 2.89
N PHE A 37 -8.95 6.24 2.40
CA PHE A 37 -7.70 6.92 2.06
C PHE A 37 -6.91 7.29 3.31
N ASP A 38 -7.57 7.82 4.35
CA ASP A 38 -6.94 8.11 5.64
C ASP A 38 -6.35 6.84 6.26
N ALA A 39 -7.11 5.74 6.22
CA ALA A 39 -6.67 4.44 6.71
C ALA A 39 -5.48 3.91 5.91
N ALA A 40 -5.51 3.98 4.59
CA ALA A 40 -4.42 3.51 3.73
C ALA A 40 -3.13 4.29 3.96
N VAL A 41 -3.19 5.62 4.06
CA VAL A 41 -2.02 6.48 4.33
C VAL A 41 -1.42 6.18 5.70
N SER A 42 -2.25 6.13 6.75
CA SER A 42 -1.81 5.84 8.11
C SER A 42 -1.18 4.44 8.23
N THR A 43 -1.78 3.46 7.56
CA THR A 43 -1.24 2.10 7.45
C THR A 43 0.11 2.10 6.73
N GLY A 44 0.22 2.80 5.60
CA GLY A 44 1.47 2.88 4.83
C GLY A 44 2.62 3.44 5.67
N PHE A 45 2.40 4.54 6.38
CA PHE A 45 3.41 5.10 7.29
C PHE A 45 3.78 4.13 8.44
N THR A 46 2.80 3.41 8.98
CA THR A 46 3.07 2.40 10.01
C THR A 46 3.97 1.29 9.47
N LEU A 47 3.69 0.79 8.26
CA LEU A 47 4.50 -0.26 7.63
C LEU A 47 5.95 0.18 7.35
N GLN A 48 6.17 1.46 7.05
CA GLN A 48 7.53 1.99 6.88
C GLN A 48 8.36 1.92 8.17
N ILE A 49 7.71 1.90 9.33
CA ILE A 49 8.38 1.78 10.63
C ILE A 49 8.56 0.33 11.04
N VAL A 50 7.52 -0.50 10.89
CA VAL A 50 7.53 -1.89 11.37
C VAL A 50 8.11 -2.89 10.38
N GLU A 51 8.12 -2.55 9.09
CA GLU A 51 8.68 -3.34 7.99
C GLU A 51 9.55 -2.50 7.05
N PRO A 52 10.60 -1.81 7.57
CA PRO A 52 11.40 -0.88 6.77
C PRO A 52 12.18 -1.57 5.64
N HIS A 53 12.33 -2.87 5.68
CA HIS A 53 13.00 -3.69 4.66
C HIS A 53 12.10 -3.98 3.44
N LEU A 54 10.80 -3.74 3.53
CA LEU A 54 9.83 -4.00 2.45
C LEU A 54 9.30 -2.71 1.81
N ASN A 55 9.40 -1.58 2.49
CA ASN A 55 8.82 -0.35 2.01
C ASN A 55 9.50 0.89 2.61
N GLY A 56 9.31 2.03 1.93
CA GLY A 56 9.86 3.31 2.34
C GLY A 56 9.27 4.47 1.53
N PRO A 57 9.53 5.72 1.94
CA PRO A 57 9.07 6.88 1.20
C PRO A 57 9.76 6.94 -0.18
N GLY A 58 8.98 7.15 -1.23
CA GLY A 58 9.49 7.22 -2.60
C GLY A 58 9.65 5.88 -3.32
N GLY A 59 9.17 4.78 -2.73
CA GLY A 59 9.05 3.49 -3.40
C GLY A 59 7.89 3.44 -4.40
N ASP A 60 7.80 2.35 -5.13
CA ASP A 60 6.70 2.11 -6.06
C ASP A 60 5.36 1.93 -5.32
N MET A 61 4.32 2.56 -5.85
CA MET A 61 2.96 2.45 -5.30
C MET A 61 1.93 2.33 -6.42
N PRO A 62 1.75 1.16 -7.02
CA PRO A 62 0.57 0.91 -7.83
C PRO A 62 -0.66 0.81 -6.93
N ALA A 63 -1.74 1.48 -7.30
CA ALA A 63 -2.96 1.48 -6.52
C ALA A 63 -4.22 1.41 -7.39
N ILE A 64 -5.27 0.79 -6.86
CA ILE A 64 -6.62 0.86 -7.40
C ILE A 64 -7.50 1.41 -6.28
N PHE A 65 -8.27 2.44 -6.58
CA PHE A 65 -9.14 3.08 -5.61
C PHE A 65 -10.45 3.54 -6.25
N LYS A 66 -11.45 3.76 -5.40
CA LYS A 66 -12.74 4.31 -5.78
C LYS A 66 -13.17 5.31 -4.71
N ALA A 67 -13.32 6.57 -5.09
CA ALA A 67 -13.85 7.60 -4.19
C ALA A 67 -15.38 7.56 -4.15
N VAL A 68 -15.95 8.20 -3.14
CA VAL A 68 -17.40 8.39 -3.04
C VAL A 68 -17.90 9.17 -4.26
N GLY A 69 -18.92 8.66 -4.92
CA GLY A 69 -19.48 9.26 -6.14
C GLY A 69 -18.83 8.82 -7.44
N ASP A 70 -17.70 8.14 -7.41
CA ASP A 70 -17.12 7.55 -8.62
C ASP A 70 -17.99 6.37 -9.11
N THR A 71 -18.22 6.30 -10.41
CA THR A 71 -18.93 5.18 -11.03
C THR A 71 -18.03 3.97 -11.25
N THR A 72 -16.74 4.22 -11.50
CA THR A 72 -15.73 3.20 -11.80
C THR A 72 -14.49 3.36 -10.92
N PRO A 73 -13.79 2.26 -10.60
CA PRO A 73 -12.48 2.35 -9.97
C PRO A 73 -11.46 3.07 -10.85
N LYS A 74 -10.50 3.73 -10.21
CA LYS A 74 -9.36 4.41 -10.86
C LYS A 74 -8.07 3.67 -10.52
N ALA A 75 -7.17 3.58 -11.47
CA ALA A 75 -5.82 3.06 -11.27
C ALA A 75 -4.82 4.21 -11.16
N LEU A 76 -3.92 4.11 -10.20
CA LEU A 76 -2.76 4.98 -10.05
C LEU A 76 -1.51 4.16 -10.36
N CYS A 77 -0.70 4.67 -11.29
CA CYS A 77 0.64 4.13 -11.57
C CYS A 77 1.67 5.00 -10.83
N GLY A 78 1.87 4.72 -9.56
CA GLY A 78 2.81 5.42 -8.69
C GLY A 78 4.20 4.78 -8.70
N GLN A 79 4.73 4.43 -9.86
CA GLN A 79 6.08 3.88 -9.98
C GLN A 79 7.13 4.99 -9.90
N GLY A 80 8.22 4.75 -9.16
CA GLY A 80 9.34 5.66 -9.08
C GLY A 80 10.12 5.73 -10.39
N PRO A 81 10.65 6.91 -10.77
CA PRO A 81 11.51 7.02 -11.95
C PRO A 81 12.88 6.39 -11.69
N ILE A 82 13.47 5.81 -12.73
CA ILE A 82 14.85 5.35 -12.69
C ILE A 82 15.79 6.58 -12.67
N PRO A 83 16.88 6.58 -11.85
CA PRO A 83 17.87 7.62 -11.90
C PRO A 83 18.46 7.81 -13.31
N GLN A 84 18.70 9.05 -13.73
CA GLN A 84 19.25 9.33 -15.07
C GLN A 84 20.58 8.62 -15.34
N ALA A 85 21.38 8.36 -14.30
CA ALA A 85 22.63 7.62 -14.40
C ALA A 85 22.45 6.11 -14.66
N ALA A 86 21.27 5.55 -14.42
CA ALA A 86 20.98 4.13 -14.60
C ALA A 86 20.73 3.82 -16.08
N THR A 87 21.76 3.86 -16.90
CA THR A 87 21.72 3.55 -18.33
C THR A 87 22.23 2.15 -18.62
N ILE A 88 21.79 1.57 -19.74
CA ILE A 88 22.32 0.26 -20.20
C ILE A 88 23.85 0.30 -20.34
N LYS A 89 24.40 1.42 -20.80
CA LYS A 89 25.83 1.62 -20.91
C LYS A 89 26.53 1.51 -19.56
N TYR A 90 26.02 2.22 -18.55
CA TYR A 90 26.56 2.20 -17.19
C TYR A 90 26.60 0.78 -16.60
N PHE A 91 25.52 0.03 -16.73
CA PHE A 91 25.48 -1.36 -16.22
C PHE A 91 26.38 -2.32 -16.99
N LYS A 92 26.55 -2.12 -18.30
CA LYS A 92 27.50 -2.93 -19.09
C LYS A 92 28.96 -2.65 -18.74
N GLU A 93 29.26 -1.44 -18.29
CA GLU A 93 30.63 -1.07 -17.85
C GLU A 93 30.95 -1.58 -16.45
N LEU A 94 29.95 -1.89 -15.65
CA LEU A 94 30.13 -2.47 -14.31
C LEU A 94 30.42 -3.99 -14.33
N GLY A 95 30.17 -4.70 -15.43
CA GLY A 95 30.36 -6.14 -15.57
C GLY A 95 29.09 -6.89 -15.30
#